data_f15720c6d4820d5c2281e839146078a8
#
_entry.id   f15720c6d4820d5c2281e839146078a8
#
_cell.length_a   1.000
_cell.length_b   1.000
_cell.length_c   1.000
_cell.angle_alpha   90.00
_cell.angle_beta   90.00
_cell.angle_gamma   90.00
#
_symmetry.space_group_name_H-M   'P 1'
#
loop_
_entity.id
_entity.type
_entity.pdbx_description
1 polymer ?
#
loop_
_entity_poly.entity_id
_entity_poly.type
_entity_poly.pdbx_seq_one_letter_code
_entity_poly.pdbx_strand_id
1 'polypeptide(L)'
;MTIRKMSAFLSTATAAALTLSVACPGSAAVRDVTVRGQAPDQERLTELVSFADLDLASAAGEKQLSFRVGSAVKRVCAPHDQRHTFGEYGNCRSYAWSGAEPQMKLAVVRAQQLAATGVSAIAPVAIVIAAPLN
;
A
#
# COMPACT_ATOMS: atom_id res chain seq x y z
N MET A 1 -68.28 -0.04 -30.43
CA MET A 1 -68.11 0.00 -31.87
C MET A 1 -66.75 0.62 -32.12
N THR A 2 -65.73 -0.01 -32.55
CA THR A 2 -65.51 -0.90 -33.70
C THR A 2 -64.24 -1.73 -33.42
N ILE A 3 -64.32 -3.02 -33.69
CA ILE A 3 -63.26 -4.03 -33.72
C ILE A 3 -62.47 -3.88 -35.02
N ARG A 4 -61.10 -3.95 -34.97
CA ARG A 4 -60.26 -4.44 -36.05
C ARG A 4 -58.99 -5.01 -35.43
N LYS A 5 -58.87 -6.25 -35.33
CA LYS A 5 -58.48 -7.41 -36.17
C LYS A 5 -57.11 -7.22 -36.88
N MET A 6 -56.19 -8.15 -36.49
CA MET A 6 -55.22 -8.87 -37.32
C MET A 6 -53.98 -8.05 -37.76
N SER A 7 -52.75 -8.47 -37.44
CA SER A 7 -52.09 -9.57 -38.14
C SER A 7 -50.87 -10.06 -37.40
N ALA A 8 -50.71 -11.37 -37.37
CA ALA A 8 -49.54 -12.07 -36.95
C ALA A 8 -48.41 -11.92 -37.97
N PHE A 9 -47.21 -11.59 -37.53
CA PHE A 9 -45.99 -11.92 -38.25
C PHE A 9 -45.06 -12.69 -37.34
N LEU A 10 -44.95 -13.98 -37.61
CA LEU A 10 -43.87 -14.82 -37.20
C LEU A 10 -42.61 -14.30 -37.89
N SER A 11 -41.62 -13.87 -37.12
CA SER A 11 -40.27 -13.71 -37.60
C SER A 11 -39.35 -14.46 -36.62
N THR A 12 -38.90 -15.59 -37.07
CA THR A 12 -37.82 -16.36 -36.48
C THR A 12 -36.52 -15.58 -36.63
N ALA A 13 -36.06 -14.98 -35.54
CA ALA A 13 -34.73 -14.39 -35.48
C ALA A 13 -33.83 -15.31 -34.61
N THR A 14 -32.92 -15.96 -35.27
CA THR A 14 -31.83 -16.76 -34.74
C THR A 14 -31.01 -15.89 -33.76
N ALA A 15 -31.06 -16.23 -32.48
CA ALA A 15 -30.21 -15.64 -31.47
C ALA A 15 -28.78 -16.20 -31.58
N ALA A 16 -27.89 -15.42 -32.18
CA ALA A 16 -26.46 -15.64 -32.06
C ALA A 16 -26.03 -15.22 -30.65
N ALA A 17 -25.78 -16.20 -29.80
CA ALA A 17 -25.21 -16.00 -28.49
C ALA A 17 -23.74 -15.57 -28.64
N LEU A 18 -23.48 -14.26 -28.61
CA LEU A 18 -22.15 -13.73 -28.40
C LEU A 18 -21.79 -13.92 -26.89
N THR A 19 -21.05 -14.96 -26.60
CA THR A 19 -20.39 -15.11 -25.29
C THR A 19 -19.29 -14.06 -25.21
N LEU A 20 -19.57 -12.92 -24.58
CA LEU A 20 -18.52 -12.02 -24.12
C LEU A 20 -17.75 -12.75 -23.00
N SER A 21 -16.60 -13.29 -23.36
CA SER A 21 -15.59 -13.68 -22.37
C SER A 21 -15.07 -12.43 -21.70
N VAL A 22 -15.59 -12.13 -20.51
CA VAL A 22 -15.01 -11.12 -19.63
C VAL A 22 -13.66 -11.68 -19.18
N ALA A 23 -12.60 -11.26 -19.86
CA ALA A 23 -11.25 -11.47 -19.38
C ALA A 23 -11.14 -10.67 -18.06
N CYS A 24 -11.15 -11.36 -16.92
CA CYS A 24 -10.73 -10.79 -15.65
C CYS A 24 -9.32 -10.24 -15.84
N PRO A 25 -9.08 -8.92 -15.62
CA PRO A 25 -7.72 -8.45 -15.50
C PRO A 25 -7.11 -9.20 -14.32
N GLY A 26 -6.16 -10.08 -14.63
CA GLY A 26 -5.41 -10.78 -13.61
C GLY A 26 -4.86 -9.75 -12.64
N SER A 27 -5.24 -9.87 -11.38
CA SER A 27 -4.58 -9.16 -10.28
C SER A 27 -3.11 -9.45 -10.44
N ALA A 28 -2.34 -8.46 -10.88
CA ALA A 28 -0.90 -8.53 -10.83
C ALA A 28 -0.57 -8.61 -9.34
N ALA A 29 -0.35 -9.83 -8.87
CA ALA A 29 0.22 -10.05 -7.55
C ALA A 29 1.52 -9.24 -7.55
N VAL A 30 1.52 -8.17 -6.76
CA VAL A 30 2.74 -7.43 -6.47
C VAL A 30 3.66 -8.45 -5.82
N ARG A 31 4.52 -9.04 -6.64
CA ARG A 31 5.59 -9.89 -6.12
C ARG A 31 6.47 -8.99 -5.31
N ASP A 32 6.44 -9.22 -4.02
CA ASP A 32 7.39 -8.63 -3.08
C ASP A 32 8.80 -8.99 -3.57
N VAL A 33 9.41 -8.07 -4.30
CA VAL A 33 10.80 -8.22 -4.75
C VAL A 33 11.66 -7.85 -3.56
N THR A 34 11.91 -8.83 -2.70
CA THR A 34 12.94 -8.71 -1.68
C THR A 34 14.29 -8.65 -2.39
N VAL A 35 14.75 -7.46 -2.72
CA VAL A 35 16.14 -7.24 -3.18
C VAL A 35 17.02 -7.40 -1.94
N ARG A 36 17.49 -8.62 -1.70
CA ARG A 36 18.58 -8.87 -0.75
C ARG A 36 19.88 -8.42 -1.42
N GLY A 37 20.20 -7.14 -1.28
CA GLY A 37 21.57 -6.67 -1.49
C GLY A 37 22.41 -7.18 -0.33
N GLN A 38 23.18 -8.24 -0.51
CA GLN A 38 24.22 -8.61 0.44
C GLN A 38 25.36 -7.58 0.31
N ALA A 39 25.38 -6.62 1.24
CA ALA A 39 26.63 -5.98 1.58
C ALA A 39 27.38 -6.96 2.51
N PRO A 40 28.65 -7.30 2.23
CA PRO A 40 29.42 -8.11 3.13
C PRO A 40 29.57 -7.35 4.46
N ASP A 41 29.26 -8.01 5.56
CA ASP A 41 29.60 -7.74 6.96
C ASP A 41 28.77 -6.79 7.82
N GLN A 42 27.71 -6.11 7.32
CA GLN A 42 26.78 -5.43 8.23
C GLN A 42 25.33 -5.60 7.77
N GLU A 43 24.63 -6.53 8.38
CA GLU A 43 23.22 -6.74 8.13
C GLU A 43 22.41 -5.59 8.75
N ARG A 44 22.01 -4.63 7.91
CA ARG A 44 21.12 -3.56 8.36
C ARG A 44 19.74 -4.14 8.66
N LEU A 45 19.30 -4.02 9.89
CA LEU A 45 17.95 -4.38 10.26
C LEU A 45 16.95 -3.45 9.59
N THR A 46 16.04 -4.03 8.84
CA THR A 46 14.98 -3.29 8.13
C THR A 46 13.63 -3.95 8.38
N GLU A 47 12.59 -3.13 8.41
CA GLU A 47 11.21 -3.59 8.53
C GLU A 47 10.29 -2.83 7.56
N LEU A 48 9.39 -3.55 6.91
CA LEU A 48 8.38 -2.99 6.02
C LEU A 48 7.09 -2.76 6.81
N VAL A 49 6.56 -1.54 6.73
CA VAL A 49 5.28 -1.17 7.33
C VAL A 49 4.20 -1.17 6.27
N SER A 50 3.23 -2.09 6.40
CA SER A 50 2.03 -2.13 5.57
C SER A 50 1.01 -1.10 6.05
N PHE A 51 0.34 -0.43 5.10
CA PHE A 51 -0.71 0.56 5.36
C PHE A 51 -1.85 0.52 4.32
N ALA A 52 -1.90 -0.52 3.49
CA ALA A 52 -2.90 -0.64 2.43
C ALA A 52 -4.35 -0.71 2.95
N ASP A 53 -4.53 -1.11 4.20
CA ASP A 53 -5.80 -1.20 4.91
C ASP A 53 -6.18 0.10 5.64
N LEU A 54 -5.35 1.14 5.58
CA LEU A 54 -5.58 2.41 6.27
C LEU A 54 -6.15 3.46 5.31
N ASP A 55 -7.17 4.18 5.78
CA ASP A 55 -7.62 5.40 5.13
C ASP A 55 -6.70 6.56 5.53
N LEU A 56 -5.61 6.76 4.79
CA LEU A 56 -4.64 7.83 5.05
C LEU A 56 -5.12 9.23 4.65
N ALA A 57 -6.31 9.35 4.05
CA ALA A 57 -6.94 10.65 3.86
C ALA A 57 -7.64 11.15 5.15
N SER A 58 -7.78 10.28 6.16
CA SER A 58 -8.36 10.60 7.46
C SER A 58 -7.30 10.76 8.55
N ALA A 59 -7.55 11.63 9.53
CA ALA A 59 -6.69 11.79 10.70
C ALA A 59 -6.54 10.51 11.53
N ALA A 60 -7.56 9.65 11.54
CA ALA A 60 -7.53 8.37 12.23
C ALA A 60 -6.53 7.41 11.54
N GLY A 61 -6.55 7.34 10.20
CA GLY A 61 -5.62 6.54 9.43
C GLY A 61 -4.17 7.01 9.57
N GLU A 62 -3.93 8.33 9.55
CA GLU A 62 -2.60 8.90 9.78
C GLU A 62 -2.05 8.55 11.17
N LYS A 63 -2.90 8.65 12.21
CA LYS A 63 -2.53 8.27 13.58
C LYS A 63 -2.19 6.78 13.66
N GLN A 64 -2.96 5.94 13.01
CA GLN A 64 -2.71 4.49 12.98
C GLN A 64 -1.41 4.16 12.24
N LEU A 65 -1.11 4.86 11.15
CA LEU A 65 0.16 4.74 10.45
C LEU A 65 1.33 5.10 11.36
N SER A 66 1.26 6.24 12.05
CA SER A 66 2.30 6.66 13.01
C SER A 66 2.52 5.63 14.11
N PHE A 67 1.45 5.00 14.61
CA PHE A 67 1.56 3.93 15.60
C PHE A 67 2.28 2.70 15.03
N ARG A 68 1.96 2.26 13.80
CA ARG A 68 2.62 1.14 13.13
C ARG A 68 4.10 1.41 12.91
N VAL A 69 4.44 2.60 12.40
CA VAL A 69 5.83 3.04 12.21
C VAL A 69 6.57 3.07 13.54
N GLY A 70 5.99 3.64 14.59
CA GLY A 70 6.60 3.65 15.93
C GLY A 70 6.87 2.26 16.49
N SER A 71 6.00 1.30 16.20
CA SER A 71 6.18 -0.10 16.57
C SER A 71 7.32 -0.77 15.79
N ALA A 72 7.41 -0.50 14.48
CA ALA A 72 8.50 -0.99 13.64
C ALA A 72 9.85 -0.39 14.06
N VAL A 73 9.91 0.92 14.34
CA VAL A 73 11.10 1.59 14.87
C VAL A 73 11.59 0.92 16.16
N LYS A 74 10.69 0.60 17.09
CA LYS A 74 11.05 -0.11 18.32
C LYS A 74 11.66 -1.48 18.02
N ARG A 75 11.09 -2.26 17.10
CA ARG A 75 11.61 -3.60 16.76
C ARG A 75 12.97 -3.54 16.09
N VAL A 76 13.14 -2.65 15.11
CA VAL A 76 14.41 -2.47 14.38
C VAL A 76 15.51 -1.98 15.30
N CYS A 77 15.20 -1.14 16.31
CA CYS A 77 16.19 -0.62 17.26
C CYS A 77 16.34 -1.47 18.54
N ALA A 78 15.53 -2.51 18.74
CA ALA A 78 15.61 -3.35 19.94
C ALA A 78 17.02 -3.93 20.22
N PRO A 79 17.83 -4.37 19.24
CA PRO A 79 19.17 -4.85 19.49
C PRO A 79 20.12 -3.78 20.08
N HIS A 80 19.85 -2.49 19.84
CA HIS A 80 20.62 -1.37 20.39
C HIS A 80 20.27 -1.09 21.86
N ASP A 81 19.09 -1.49 22.31
CA ASP A 81 18.66 -1.34 23.71
C ASP A 81 19.38 -2.34 24.63
N GLN A 82 19.66 -3.54 24.13
CA GLN A 82 20.24 -4.62 24.95
C GLN A 82 21.77 -4.57 25.10
N ARG A 83 22.47 -3.88 24.22
CA ARG A 83 23.93 -3.94 24.14
C ARG A 83 24.64 -2.68 24.62
N HIS A 84 23.95 -1.55 24.73
CA HIS A 84 24.58 -0.25 24.69
C HIS A 84 23.95 0.77 25.63
N THR A 85 24.69 1.81 25.89
CA THR A 85 24.28 2.95 26.70
C THR A 85 23.03 3.62 26.17
N PHE A 86 22.28 4.28 27.03
CA PHE A 86 21.02 4.98 26.70
C PHE A 86 21.06 5.85 25.43
N GLY A 87 22.25 6.31 25.01
CA GLY A 87 22.45 7.14 23.82
C GLY A 87 22.24 6.38 22.50
N GLU A 88 22.65 5.13 22.39
CA GLU A 88 22.63 4.39 21.13
C GLU A 88 21.21 4.02 20.70
N TYR A 89 20.36 3.59 21.61
CA TYR A 89 18.97 3.35 21.33
C TYR A 89 18.24 4.64 20.90
N GLY A 90 18.52 5.77 21.54
CA GLY A 90 17.99 7.08 21.17
C GLY A 90 18.43 7.50 19.76
N ASN A 91 19.71 7.32 19.44
CA ASN A 91 20.27 7.61 18.12
C ASN A 91 19.65 6.73 17.02
N CYS A 92 19.53 5.42 17.28
CA CYS A 92 18.85 4.51 16.36
C CYS A 92 17.42 4.95 16.07
N ARG A 93 16.64 5.28 17.10
CA ARG A 93 15.27 5.74 16.95
C ARG A 93 15.18 7.04 16.13
N SER A 94 16.01 8.01 16.43
CA SER A 94 16.06 9.28 15.70
C SER A 94 16.37 9.05 14.21
N TYR A 95 17.34 8.21 13.93
CA TYR A 95 17.69 7.83 12.56
C TYR A 95 16.53 7.13 11.84
N ALA A 96 15.93 6.12 12.46
CA ALA A 96 14.83 5.38 11.88
C ALA A 96 13.60 6.27 11.60
N TRP A 97 13.28 7.19 12.54
CA TRP A 97 12.20 8.16 12.34
C TRP A 97 12.49 9.16 11.22
N SER A 98 13.70 9.71 11.15
CA SER A 98 14.06 10.66 10.09
C SER A 98 13.95 10.04 8.68
N GLY A 99 14.20 8.74 8.57
CA GLY A 99 14.00 7.99 7.31
C GLY A 99 12.53 7.67 7.01
N ALA A 100 11.72 7.46 8.05
CA ALA A 100 10.30 7.11 7.90
C ALA A 100 9.40 8.31 7.59
N GLU A 101 9.63 9.46 8.20
CA GLU A 101 8.78 10.65 8.08
C GLU A 101 8.51 11.10 6.65
N PRO A 102 9.51 11.24 5.75
CA PRO A 102 9.24 11.64 4.37
C PRO A 102 8.39 10.61 3.62
N GLN A 103 8.59 9.32 3.89
CA GLN A 103 7.81 8.24 3.29
C GLN A 103 6.35 8.29 3.75
N MET A 104 6.11 8.52 5.04
CA MET A 104 4.77 8.71 5.60
C MET A 104 4.06 9.91 4.98
N LYS A 105 4.75 11.06 4.88
CA LYS A 105 4.20 12.26 4.24
C LYS A 105 3.77 12.01 2.79
N LEU A 106 4.61 11.33 2.01
CA LEU A 106 4.28 10.96 0.64
C LEU A 106 3.08 10.02 0.56
N ALA A 107 2.97 9.04 1.45
CA ALA A 107 1.83 8.13 1.51
C ALA A 107 0.51 8.87 1.81
N VAL A 108 0.53 9.81 2.75
CA VAL A 108 -0.63 10.64 3.10
C VAL A 108 -1.03 11.55 1.93
N VAL A 109 -0.08 12.28 1.33
CA VAL A 109 -0.35 13.15 0.17
C VAL A 109 -0.94 12.35 -0.99
N ARG A 110 -0.40 11.15 -1.26
CA ARG A 110 -0.96 10.24 -2.25
C ARG A 110 -2.42 9.89 -1.95
N ALA A 111 -2.72 9.50 -0.72
CA ALA A 111 -4.08 9.14 -0.33
C ALA A 111 -5.06 10.31 -0.46
N GLN A 112 -4.65 11.51 -0.06
CA GLN A 112 -5.43 12.74 -0.22
C GLN A 112 -5.69 13.07 -1.70
N GLN A 113 -4.70 12.92 -2.58
CA GLN A 113 -4.88 13.10 -4.03
C GLN A 113 -5.88 12.10 -4.60
N LEU A 114 -5.75 10.81 -4.23
CA LEU A 114 -6.68 9.77 -4.65
C LEU A 114 -8.11 10.03 -4.17
N ALA A 115 -8.28 10.48 -2.94
CA ALA A 115 -9.59 10.83 -2.40
C ALA A 115 -10.22 12.05 -3.09
N ALA A 116 -9.41 13.03 -3.47
CA ALA A 116 -9.89 14.27 -4.09
C ALA A 116 -10.17 14.12 -5.59
N THR A 117 -9.35 13.39 -6.33
CA THR A 117 -9.36 13.38 -7.81
C THR A 117 -9.44 11.98 -8.43
N GLY A 118 -9.34 10.93 -7.63
CA GLY A 118 -9.26 9.54 -8.09
C GLY A 118 -7.91 9.15 -8.70
N VAL A 119 -6.97 10.08 -8.84
CA VAL A 119 -5.64 9.84 -9.42
C VAL A 119 -4.54 10.45 -8.56
N SER A 120 -3.35 9.85 -8.60
CA SER A 120 -2.15 10.40 -7.96
C SER A 120 -0.93 10.15 -8.84
N ALA A 121 -0.09 11.16 -8.99
CA ALA A 121 1.20 11.05 -9.65
C ALA A 121 2.27 10.38 -8.75
N ILE A 122 1.99 10.26 -7.45
CA ILE A 122 2.90 9.61 -6.48
C ILE A 122 2.73 8.10 -6.58
N ALA A 123 3.81 7.37 -6.82
CA ALA A 123 3.79 5.92 -6.86
C ALA A 123 3.42 5.31 -5.49
N PRO A 124 2.76 4.14 -5.45
CA PRO A 124 2.57 3.41 -4.20
C PRO A 124 3.93 2.90 -3.71
N VAL A 125 4.38 3.39 -2.55
CA VAL A 125 5.67 3.02 -1.94
C VAL A 125 5.39 2.38 -0.59
N ALA A 126 6.04 1.24 -0.32
CA ALA A 126 6.07 0.71 1.03
C ALA A 126 6.95 1.59 1.92
N ILE A 127 6.58 1.71 3.20
CA ILE A 127 7.40 2.43 4.18
C ILE A 127 8.44 1.45 4.72
N VAL A 128 9.71 1.79 4.50
CA VAL A 128 10.85 1.00 4.97
C VAL A 128 11.45 1.68 6.19
N ILE A 129 11.49 0.97 7.29
CA ILE A 129 12.18 1.39 8.51
C ILE A 129 13.53 0.69 8.56
N ALA A 130 14.60 1.44 8.74
CA ALA A 130 15.96 0.88 8.79
C ALA A 130 16.71 1.38 10.03
N ALA A 131 17.49 0.49 10.66
CA ALA A 131 18.48 0.88 11.67
C ALA A 131 19.71 1.53 11.00
N PRO A 132 20.49 2.37 11.71
CA PRO A 132 21.81 2.78 11.25
C PRO A 132 22.72 1.57 11.10
N LEU A 133 23.73 1.68 10.25
CA LEU A 133 24.86 0.73 10.24
C LEU A 133 25.75 1.03 11.45
N ASN A 134 26.14 0.01 12.16
CA ASN A 134 27.09 0.11 13.30
C ASN A 134 28.53 0.14 12.79
#